data_9f73bb4282365bb1c8b80017faaf5d89
#
_entry.id   9f73bb4282365bb1c8b80017faaf5d89
#
_cell.length_a   1.000
_cell.length_b   1.000
_cell.length_c   1.000
_cell.angle_alpha   90.00
_cell.angle_beta   90.00
_cell.angle_gamma   90.00
#
_symmetry.space_group_name_H-M   'P 1'
#
loop_
_entity.id
_entity.type
_entity.pdbx_description
1 polymer ?
#
loop_
_entity_poly.entity_id
_entity_poly.type
_entity_poly.pdbx_seq_one_letter_code
_entity_poly.pdbx_strand_id
1 'polypeptide(L)'
;MKKLWLMLLIGAVSLMGAEQKVDGEKVFDKACASCHVKMITADETKKIFKTLKAPPMVEVSGQLKRNIKIIEDIDDEIHRAVVIAFIKDYVMYPHLDKSMCEGMALEKFGLMPSLKGKLSDEELNAVAAWVYDFYVGKKF
;
A
#
# COMPACT_ATOMS: atom_id res chain seq x y z
N MET A 1 48.24 54.46 4.09
CA MET A 1 48.10 53.06 4.49
C MET A 1 46.62 52.70 4.47
N LYS A 2 46.12 52.13 3.38
CA LYS A 2 44.72 51.75 3.18
C LYS A 2 44.60 50.26 3.49
N LYS A 3 43.93 49.94 4.60
CA LYS A 3 43.61 48.56 5.01
C LYS A 3 42.43 48.05 4.17
N LEU A 4 42.67 47.12 3.27
CA LEU A 4 41.69 46.41 2.46
C LEU A 4 41.08 45.30 3.31
N TRP A 5 39.81 45.43 3.73
CA TRP A 5 39.04 44.38 4.40
C TRP A 5 38.41 43.50 3.33
N LEU A 6 38.93 42.27 3.19
CA LEU A 6 38.34 41.26 2.35
C LEU A 6 37.25 40.54 3.14
N MET A 7 35.96 40.85 2.89
CA MET A 7 34.85 40.08 3.44
C MET A 7 34.70 38.78 2.63
N LEU A 8 35.06 37.65 3.24
CA LEU A 8 34.71 36.32 2.76
C LEU A 8 33.22 36.06 3.04
N LEU A 9 32.39 36.14 2.00
CA LEU A 9 31.01 35.61 2.00
C LEU A 9 31.08 34.10 1.88
N ILE A 10 30.96 33.37 2.98
CA ILE A 10 30.76 31.93 2.99
C ILE A 10 29.28 31.69 2.66
N GLY A 11 29.01 31.41 1.40
CA GLY A 11 27.70 30.95 0.95
C GLY A 11 27.40 29.58 1.53
N ALA A 12 26.50 29.51 2.53
CA ALA A 12 25.92 28.26 2.98
C ALA A 12 25.04 27.69 1.87
N VAL A 13 25.55 26.75 1.09
CA VAL A 13 24.76 25.94 0.17
C VAL A 13 23.95 24.97 1.03
N SER A 14 22.70 25.33 1.32
CA SER A 14 21.74 24.41 1.91
C SER A 14 21.45 23.31 0.87
N LEU A 15 22.07 22.16 1.02
CA LEU A 15 21.64 20.93 0.34
C LEU A 15 20.27 20.56 0.94
N MET A 16 19.19 21.10 0.35
CA MET A 16 17.87 20.53 0.48
C MET A 16 17.90 19.19 -0.26
N GLY A 17 18.22 18.13 0.47
CA GLY A 17 17.99 16.76 -0.01
C GLY A 17 16.50 16.63 -0.32
N ALA A 18 16.16 16.51 -1.60
CA ALA A 18 14.81 16.13 -2.00
C ALA A 18 14.57 14.73 -1.40
N GLU A 19 13.71 14.67 -0.39
CA GLU A 19 13.25 13.41 0.18
C GLU A 19 12.56 12.62 -0.94
N GLN A 20 13.23 11.59 -1.41
CA GLN A 20 12.78 10.82 -2.56
C GLN A 20 11.58 9.99 -2.12
N LYS A 21 10.39 10.48 -2.44
CA LYS A 21 9.12 9.82 -2.10
C LYS A 21 9.15 8.38 -2.61
N VAL A 22 9.00 7.41 -1.71
CA VAL A 22 8.98 6.00 -2.04
C VAL A 22 7.78 5.69 -2.96
N ASP A 23 8.05 4.99 -4.06
CA ASP A 23 7.04 4.60 -5.04
C ASP A 23 6.30 3.34 -4.57
N GLY A 24 5.03 3.47 -4.21
CA GLY A 24 4.20 2.38 -3.69
C GLY A 24 3.99 1.25 -4.70
N GLU A 25 3.94 1.56 -6.00
CA GLU A 25 3.83 0.53 -7.05
C GLU A 25 5.09 -0.35 -7.11
N LYS A 26 6.26 0.25 -7.04
CA LYS A 26 7.53 -0.50 -7.00
C LYS A 26 7.63 -1.37 -5.76
N VAL A 27 7.14 -0.88 -4.61
CA VAL A 27 7.09 -1.68 -3.38
C VAL A 27 6.12 -2.85 -3.54
N PHE A 28 4.94 -2.62 -4.15
CA PHE A 28 4.00 -3.70 -4.47
C PHE A 28 4.66 -4.75 -5.36
N ASP A 29 5.30 -4.36 -6.44
CA ASP A 29 5.96 -5.26 -7.38
C ASP A 29 7.07 -6.08 -6.70
N LYS A 30 7.80 -5.47 -5.77
CA LYS A 30 8.87 -6.12 -4.98
C LYS A 30 8.34 -7.11 -3.95
N ALA A 31 7.29 -6.75 -3.20
CA ALA A 31 6.89 -7.46 -1.98
C ALA A 31 5.58 -8.25 -2.09
N CYS A 32 4.69 -7.90 -3.03
CA CYS A 32 3.34 -8.43 -3.09
C CYS A 32 3.04 -9.19 -4.41
N ALA A 33 3.62 -8.76 -5.53
CA ALA A 33 3.30 -9.27 -6.87
C ALA A 33 3.68 -10.73 -7.09
N SER A 34 4.53 -11.32 -6.25
CA SER A 34 4.86 -12.75 -6.30
C SER A 34 3.66 -13.65 -6.00
N CYS A 35 2.64 -13.12 -5.31
CA CYS A 35 1.41 -13.81 -4.93
C CYS A 35 0.15 -13.15 -5.49
N HIS A 36 0.07 -11.80 -5.42
CA HIS A 36 -1.10 -11.04 -5.83
C HIS A 36 -0.99 -10.55 -7.27
N VAL A 37 -1.92 -10.96 -8.11
CA VAL A 37 -2.10 -10.36 -9.46
C VAL A 37 -2.60 -8.92 -9.29
N LYS A 38 -1.94 -7.96 -9.93
CA LYS A 38 -2.25 -6.52 -9.80
C LYS A 38 -3.64 -6.20 -10.36
N MET A 39 -3.87 -6.56 -11.63
CA MET A 39 -5.13 -6.30 -12.33
C MET A 39 -5.56 -7.53 -13.11
N ILE A 40 -6.81 -7.92 -12.95
CA ILE A 40 -7.46 -9.01 -13.67
C ILE A 40 -8.98 -8.86 -13.50
N THR A 41 -9.75 -9.28 -14.47
CA THR A 41 -11.21 -9.28 -14.38
C THR A 41 -11.74 -10.51 -13.61
N ALA A 42 -12.99 -10.42 -13.14
CA ALA A 42 -13.64 -11.55 -12.46
C ALA A 42 -13.72 -12.81 -13.36
N ASP A 43 -13.99 -12.63 -14.65
CA ASP A 43 -14.09 -13.78 -15.57
C ASP A 43 -12.74 -14.43 -15.88
N GLU A 44 -11.68 -13.64 -16.00
CA GLU A 44 -10.32 -14.17 -16.13
C GLU A 44 -9.89 -14.85 -14.84
N THR A 45 -10.22 -14.27 -13.68
CA THR A 45 -9.94 -14.86 -12.36
C THR A 45 -10.59 -16.24 -12.23
N LYS A 46 -11.85 -16.41 -12.64
CA LYS A 46 -12.53 -17.71 -12.62
C LYS A 46 -11.78 -18.76 -13.44
N LYS A 47 -11.26 -18.39 -14.62
CA LYS A 47 -10.52 -19.30 -15.50
C LYS A 47 -9.23 -19.82 -14.88
N ILE A 48 -8.49 -18.94 -14.15
CA ILE A 48 -7.20 -19.27 -13.58
C ILE A 48 -7.23 -19.46 -12.05
N PHE A 49 -8.41 -19.49 -11.43
CA PHE A 49 -8.58 -19.52 -9.98
C PHE A 49 -7.73 -20.60 -9.29
N LYS A 50 -7.62 -21.79 -9.90
CA LYS A 50 -6.84 -22.89 -9.34
C LYS A 50 -5.34 -22.60 -9.25
N THR A 51 -4.82 -21.76 -10.13
CA THR A 51 -3.38 -21.41 -10.22
C THR A 51 -3.00 -20.18 -9.42
N LEU A 52 -3.98 -19.38 -8.98
CA LEU A 52 -3.72 -18.19 -8.16
C LEU A 52 -3.13 -18.59 -6.81
N LYS A 53 -2.15 -17.82 -6.34
CA LYS A 53 -1.50 -17.97 -5.03
C LYS A 53 -2.15 -17.12 -3.94
N ALA A 54 -2.83 -16.04 -4.34
CA ALA A 54 -3.54 -15.10 -3.46
C ALA A 54 -4.71 -14.46 -4.24
N PRO A 55 -5.69 -13.84 -3.56
CA PRO A 55 -6.74 -13.10 -4.24
C PRO A 55 -6.14 -11.96 -5.09
N PRO A 56 -6.72 -11.66 -6.28
CA PRO A 56 -6.30 -10.51 -7.07
C PRO A 56 -6.37 -9.22 -6.28
N MET A 57 -5.38 -8.31 -6.43
CA MET A 57 -5.31 -7.11 -5.60
C MET A 57 -6.46 -6.13 -5.89
N VAL A 58 -6.97 -6.09 -7.11
CA VAL A 58 -8.16 -5.30 -7.47
C VAL A 58 -9.38 -5.71 -6.63
N GLU A 59 -9.57 -7.01 -6.39
CA GLU A 59 -10.65 -7.52 -5.53
C GLU A 59 -10.37 -7.23 -4.05
N VAL A 60 -9.14 -7.48 -3.59
CA VAL A 60 -8.74 -7.18 -2.20
C VAL A 60 -9.01 -5.72 -1.86
N SER A 61 -8.53 -4.79 -2.69
CA SER A 61 -8.73 -3.35 -2.45
C SER A 61 -10.21 -2.97 -2.47
N GLY A 62 -10.97 -3.52 -3.42
CA GLY A 62 -12.42 -3.30 -3.49
C GLY A 62 -13.16 -3.82 -2.26
N GLN A 63 -12.80 -5.01 -1.77
CA GLN A 63 -13.42 -5.63 -0.61
C GLN A 63 -13.10 -4.88 0.69
N LEU A 64 -11.86 -4.43 0.87
CA LEU A 64 -11.48 -3.59 2.01
C LEU A 64 -12.32 -2.31 2.07
N LYS A 65 -12.48 -1.62 0.95
CA LYS A 65 -13.29 -0.39 0.85
C LYS A 65 -14.77 -0.63 1.13
N ARG A 66 -15.30 -1.79 0.75
CA ARG A 66 -16.71 -2.15 1.01
C ARG A 66 -16.97 -2.57 2.46
N ASN A 67 -16.01 -3.27 3.07
CA ASN A 67 -16.19 -3.88 4.39
C ASN A 67 -15.80 -2.94 5.53
N ILE A 68 -14.80 -2.06 5.33
CA ILE A 68 -14.44 -1.03 6.30
C ILE A 68 -15.38 0.14 6.09
N LYS A 69 -16.36 0.30 6.99
CA LYS A 69 -17.37 1.36 6.97
C LYS A 69 -17.15 2.27 8.15
N ILE A 70 -17.26 3.58 7.92
CA ILE A 70 -17.32 4.59 8.97
C ILE A 70 -18.76 5.08 9.01
N ILE A 71 -19.38 5.08 10.20
CA ILE A 71 -20.83 5.31 10.36
C ILE A 71 -21.23 6.73 9.92
N GLU A 72 -20.32 7.69 10.02
CA GLU A 72 -20.51 9.08 9.59
C GLU A 72 -19.68 9.37 8.34
N ASP A 73 -19.90 8.59 7.29
CA ASP A 73 -19.12 8.59 6.05
C ASP A 73 -19.39 9.86 5.21
N ILE A 74 -19.04 11.02 5.76
CA ILE A 74 -19.12 12.31 5.08
C ILE A 74 -17.77 12.68 4.46
N ASP A 75 -16.67 11.97 4.83
CA ASP A 75 -15.30 12.34 4.44
C ASP A 75 -14.53 11.14 3.88
N ASP A 76 -14.34 11.15 2.56
CA ASP A 76 -13.53 10.18 1.83
C ASP A 76 -12.08 10.11 2.37
N GLU A 77 -11.55 11.20 2.92
CA GLU A 77 -10.20 11.26 3.49
C GLU A 77 -10.09 10.43 4.78
N ILE A 78 -11.12 10.47 5.63
CA ILE A 78 -11.17 9.66 6.85
C ILE A 78 -11.26 8.18 6.49
N HIS A 79 -12.14 7.81 5.58
CA HIS A 79 -12.25 6.43 5.10
C HIS A 79 -10.92 5.94 4.52
N ARG A 80 -10.29 6.75 3.67
CA ARG A 80 -8.97 6.46 3.10
C ARG A 80 -7.93 6.22 4.19
N ALA A 81 -7.85 7.09 5.18
CA ALA A 81 -6.89 6.97 6.27
C ALA A 81 -7.08 5.68 7.09
N VAL A 82 -8.33 5.33 7.39
CA VAL A 82 -8.67 4.10 8.15
C VAL A 82 -8.34 2.84 7.34
N VAL A 83 -8.67 2.80 6.06
CA VAL A 83 -8.34 1.64 5.21
C VAL A 83 -6.83 1.48 5.06
N ILE A 84 -6.09 2.57 4.86
CA ILE A 84 -4.61 2.54 4.80
C ILE A 84 -4.02 2.04 6.13
N ALA A 85 -4.52 2.53 7.28
CA ALA A 85 -4.07 2.07 8.58
C ALA A 85 -4.34 0.57 8.77
N PHE A 86 -5.50 0.09 8.35
CA PHE A 86 -5.83 -1.34 8.36
C PHE A 86 -4.87 -2.16 7.49
N ILE A 87 -4.60 -1.73 6.25
CA ILE A 87 -3.65 -2.42 5.36
C ILE A 87 -2.28 -2.54 6.01
N LYS A 88 -1.78 -1.46 6.60
CA LYS A 88 -0.48 -1.43 7.29
C LYS A 88 -0.43 -2.43 8.45
N ASP A 89 -1.45 -2.43 9.30
CA ASP A 89 -1.54 -3.36 10.42
C ASP A 89 -1.67 -4.81 9.94
N TYR A 90 -2.54 -5.07 8.96
CA TYR A 90 -2.79 -6.42 8.48
C TYR A 90 -1.57 -7.06 7.79
N VAL A 91 -0.85 -6.33 6.94
CA VAL A 91 0.33 -6.90 6.25
C VAL A 91 1.49 -7.19 7.21
N MET A 92 1.56 -6.46 8.32
CA MET A 92 2.57 -6.69 9.36
C MET A 92 2.17 -7.80 10.33
N TYR A 93 0.88 -7.87 10.67
CA TYR A 93 0.33 -8.78 11.68
C TYR A 93 -0.94 -9.46 11.17
N PRO A 94 -0.86 -10.28 10.10
CA PRO A 94 -2.02 -10.99 9.57
C PRO A 94 -2.57 -11.96 10.62
N HIS A 95 -3.88 -11.90 10.83
CA HIS A 95 -4.60 -12.75 11.76
C HIS A 95 -5.99 -13.07 11.22
N LEU A 96 -6.54 -14.25 11.56
CA LEU A 96 -7.86 -14.65 11.08
C LEU A 96 -8.95 -13.66 11.47
N ASP A 97 -8.93 -13.16 12.71
CA ASP A 97 -9.93 -12.22 13.22
C ASP A 97 -9.89 -10.84 12.54
N LYS A 98 -8.79 -10.53 11.85
CA LYS A 98 -8.62 -9.31 11.06
C LYS A 98 -8.91 -9.53 9.58
N SER A 99 -9.00 -10.79 9.13
CA SER A 99 -9.15 -11.08 7.72
C SER A 99 -10.49 -10.55 7.19
N MET A 100 -10.42 -9.75 6.12
CA MET A 100 -11.59 -9.30 5.37
C MET A 100 -11.91 -10.20 4.19
N CYS A 101 -11.22 -11.34 4.07
CA CYS A 101 -11.47 -12.32 3.02
C CYS A 101 -12.75 -13.10 3.29
N GLU A 102 -13.50 -13.41 2.23
CA GLU A 102 -14.62 -14.33 2.30
C GLU A 102 -14.15 -15.78 2.57
N GLY A 103 -15.04 -16.61 3.12
CA GLY A 103 -14.72 -17.98 3.53
C GLY A 103 -14.01 -18.80 2.44
N MET A 104 -14.47 -18.75 1.20
CA MET A 104 -13.84 -19.45 0.07
C MET A 104 -12.41 -18.96 -0.21
N ALA A 105 -12.14 -17.67 -0.04
CA ALA A 105 -10.80 -17.13 -0.24
C ALA A 105 -9.87 -17.58 0.89
N LEU A 106 -10.35 -17.60 2.13
CA LEU A 106 -9.57 -18.13 3.26
C LEU A 106 -9.30 -19.63 3.15
N GLU A 107 -10.29 -20.41 2.71
CA GLU A 107 -10.12 -21.84 2.47
C GLU A 107 -9.09 -22.12 1.36
N LYS A 108 -9.15 -21.35 0.27
CA LYS A 108 -8.26 -21.52 -0.88
C LYS A 108 -6.85 -21.02 -0.63
N PHE A 109 -6.69 -19.84 -0.04
CA PHE A 109 -5.41 -19.11 0.01
C PHE A 109 -4.78 -19.10 1.40
N GLY A 110 -5.57 -19.34 2.45
CA GLY A 110 -5.13 -19.17 3.83
C GLY A 110 -4.85 -17.71 4.19
N LEU A 111 -4.13 -17.51 5.29
CA LEU A 111 -3.62 -16.20 5.65
C LEU A 111 -2.37 -15.85 4.85
N MET A 112 -2.25 -14.58 4.46
CA MET A 112 -1.01 -14.12 3.86
C MET A 112 0.15 -14.18 4.88
N PRO A 113 1.39 -14.44 4.44
CA PRO A 113 2.55 -14.39 5.33
C PRO A 113 2.82 -12.94 5.78
N SER A 114 3.28 -12.78 7.03
CA SER A 114 3.66 -11.48 7.57
C SER A 114 4.82 -10.84 6.79
N LEU A 115 4.70 -9.54 6.56
CA LEU A 115 5.78 -8.71 5.99
C LEU A 115 6.58 -7.97 7.07
N LYS A 116 6.39 -8.31 8.35
CA LYS A 116 7.15 -7.71 9.45
C LYS A 116 8.65 -7.88 9.24
N GLY A 117 9.39 -6.77 9.32
CA GLY A 117 10.83 -6.73 9.10
C GLY A 117 11.29 -6.85 7.64
N LYS A 118 10.36 -6.89 6.67
CA LYS A 118 10.66 -6.96 5.23
C LYS A 118 10.47 -5.63 4.51
N LEU A 119 9.75 -4.70 5.11
CA LEU A 119 9.49 -3.36 4.59
C LEU A 119 9.95 -2.33 5.62
N SER A 120 10.48 -1.19 5.14
CA SER A 120 10.65 -0.01 5.98
C SER A 120 9.28 0.66 6.23
N ASP A 121 9.24 1.60 7.19
CA ASP A 121 8.01 2.34 7.48
C ASP A 121 7.57 3.18 6.27
N GLU A 122 8.51 3.74 5.51
CA GLU A 122 8.25 4.50 4.30
C GLU A 122 7.71 3.59 3.19
N GLU A 123 8.29 2.42 2.98
CA GLU A 123 7.80 1.42 2.02
C GLU A 123 6.40 0.94 2.40
N LEU A 124 6.16 0.68 3.68
CA LEU A 124 4.85 0.26 4.18
C LEU A 124 3.79 1.34 3.97
N ASN A 125 4.10 2.61 4.26
CA ASN A 125 3.21 3.74 4.01
C ASN A 125 2.91 3.90 2.52
N ALA A 126 3.94 3.81 1.68
CA ALA A 126 3.82 4.00 0.23
C ALA A 126 2.96 2.90 -0.41
N VAL A 127 3.21 1.62 -0.08
CA VAL A 127 2.44 0.51 -0.67
C VAL A 127 0.99 0.49 -0.17
N ALA A 128 0.74 0.77 1.11
CA ALA A 128 -0.62 0.81 1.65
C ALA A 128 -1.46 1.92 1.00
N ALA A 129 -0.89 3.12 0.84
CA ALA A 129 -1.52 4.22 0.12
C ALA A 129 -1.76 3.85 -1.35
N TRP A 130 -0.77 3.26 -2.03
CA TRP A 130 -0.91 2.84 -3.41
C TRP A 130 -2.01 1.79 -3.60
N VAL A 131 -2.11 0.79 -2.72
CA VAL A 131 -3.19 -0.23 -2.76
C VAL A 131 -4.56 0.41 -2.61
N TYR A 132 -4.71 1.47 -1.83
CA TYR A 132 -5.98 2.20 -1.77
C TYR A 132 -6.21 3.01 -3.04
N ASP A 133 -5.29 3.88 -3.40
CA ASP A 133 -5.47 4.94 -4.42
C ASP A 133 -5.52 4.37 -5.84
N PHE A 134 -4.65 3.41 -6.17
CA PHE A 134 -4.55 2.84 -7.52
C PHE A 134 -5.86 2.18 -7.98
N TYR A 135 -6.64 1.63 -7.05
CA TYR A 135 -7.89 0.93 -7.38
C TYR A 135 -9.15 1.79 -7.19
N VAL A 136 -9.02 3.11 -7.00
CA VAL A 136 -10.18 4.01 -7.02
C VAL A 136 -10.84 3.97 -8.40
N GLY A 137 -12.14 3.69 -8.45
CA GLY A 137 -12.90 3.60 -9.69
C GLY A 137 -12.63 2.36 -10.56
N LYS A 138 -11.70 1.48 -10.18
CA LYS A 138 -11.45 0.22 -10.90
C LYS A 138 -12.42 -0.86 -10.41
N LYS A 139 -12.89 -1.67 -11.34
CA LYS A 139 -13.81 -2.79 -11.10
C LYS A 139 -13.08 -4.12 -11.28
N PHE A 140 -13.48 -5.08 -10.46
CA PHE A 140 -13.10 -6.49 -10.56
C PHE A 140 -14.13 -7.26 -11.40
#